data_4990a76a056d6aa1d8402dedfb4e59c8
#
_entry.id   4990a76a056d6aa1d8402dedfb4e59c8
#
_cell.length_a   1.000
_cell.length_b   1.000
_cell.length_c   1.000
_cell.angle_alpha   90.00
_cell.angle_beta   90.00
_cell.angle_gamma   90.00
#
_symmetry.space_group_name_H-M   'P 1'
#
loop_
_entity.id
_entity.type
_entity.pdbx_description
1 polymer ?
#
loop_
_entity_poly.entity_id
_entity_poly.type
_entity_poly.pdbx_seq_one_letter_code
_entity_poly.pdbx_strand_id
1 'polypeptide(L)'
;MSMQNSPQNSEEAATTPKEIAGRRSRNTEIGHEKADRVAERSSIPILEVKNLCHRYPHLDSNALDEINLKIFKGERVAVLGANGAGKSTLFKHLNGILRPLSGEVMVKGEKITKKNVRTCRETVGIVFQDPDDQVLAPSVEEDIAFGPINMGLSRKDVETRVKEALEMVGLKGFEERAPHHLSGGQKKLVAIAGILAMRPEVIVLDEPTAGLDPLSSARILELIMKMNRELGITLLLSTHDVDVVPYFAERVFVLHHGKLEADGSPEEIFNDPELLRKAHLRLPRVAEVFEMLQQEGINVEIQITAEAARDEILRVISSGNQTARVD
;
A
#
# COMPACT_ATOMS: atom_id res chain seq x y z
N MET A 1 -11.13 -14.72 -67.40
CA MET A 1 -10.23 -15.57 -66.65
C MET A 1 -10.46 -15.18 -65.18
N SER A 2 -11.42 -15.68 -64.51
CA SER A 2 -11.54 -16.91 -63.68
C SER A 2 -10.48 -17.00 -62.62
N MET A 3 -10.89 -16.80 -61.33
CA MET A 3 -10.60 -17.61 -60.12
C MET A 3 -11.17 -16.88 -58.91
N GLN A 4 -12.29 -17.25 -58.41
CA GLN A 4 -12.62 -18.15 -57.31
C GLN A 4 -11.88 -17.80 -56.00
N ASN A 5 -12.64 -17.20 -55.08
CA ASN A 5 -12.31 -17.14 -53.64
C ASN A 5 -13.41 -17.86 -52.85
N SER A 6 -13.02 -18.91 -52.18
CA SER A 6 -13.84 -19.60 -51.17
C SER A 6 -13.71 -18.95 -49.80
N PRO A 7 -14.74 -18.94 -48.94
CA PRO A 7 -14.64 -18.44 -47.59
C PRO A 7 -14.13 -19.51 -46.62
N GLN A 8 -13.17 -19.11 -45.76
CA GLN A 8 -12.76 -19.93 -44.62
C GLN A 8 -13.69 -19.71 -43.43
N ASN A 9 -14.26 -20.79 -42.96
CA ASN A 9 -15.00 -20.92 -41.71
C ASN A 9 -14.06 -20.64 -40.51
N SER A 10 -14.43 -19.72 -39.62
CA SER A 10 -13.90 -19.62 -38.28
C SER A 10 -14.76 -20.48 -37.33
N GLU A 11 -14.24 -21.61 -36.87
CA GLU A 11 -14.81 -22.39 -35.78
C GLU A 11 -14.67 -21.65 -34.46
N GLU A 12 -15.78 -21.32 -33.87
CA GLU A 12 -15.85 -20.90 -32.44
C GLU A 12 -15.54 -22.13 -31.56
N ALA A 13 -14.42 -22.10 -30.88
CA ALA A 13 -14.05 -23.08 -29.87
C ALA A 13 -14.90 -22.91 -28.60
N ALA A 14 -15.89 -23.80 -28.43
CA ALA A 14 -16.68 -23.89 -27.20
C ALA A 14 -15.81 -24.42 -26.06
N THR A 15 -15.66 -23.63 -25.03
CA THR A 15 -14.93 -23.96 -23.79
C THR A 15 -15.64 -25.08 -23.03
N THR A 16 -14.95 -26.20 -22.79
CA THR A 16 -15.53 -27.37 -22.17
C THR A 16 -15.67 -27.25 -20.64
N PRO A 17 -16.61 -27.98 -20.00
CA PRO A 17 -16.84 -27.94 -18.56
C PRO A 17 -15.63 -28.27 -17.66
N LYS A 18 -14.61 -28.91 -18.19
CA LYS A 18 -13.35 -29.25 -17.49
C LYS A 18 -12.45 -28.04 -17.20
N GLU A 19 -12.52 -26.99 -18.04
CA GLU A 19 -11.73 -25.76 -17.79
C GLU A 19 -12.29 -24.88 -16.69
N ILE A 20 -13.60 -24.99 -16.42
CA ILE A 20 -14.27 -24.27 -15.33
C ILE A 20 -13.94 -24.91 -13.97
N ALA A 21 -13.76 -26.24 -13.92
CA ALA A 21 -13.37 -26.95 -12.70
C ALA A 21 -11.91 -26.66 -12.29
N GLY A 22 -11.00 -26.47 -13.26
CA GLY A 22 -9.59 -26.13 -13.01
C GLY A 22 -9.36 -24.70 -12.47
N ARG A 23 -10.33 -23.80 -12.65
CA ARG A 23 -10.29 -22.43 -12.06
C ARG A 23 -10.79 -22.39 -10.61
N ARG A 24 -11.72 -23.27 -10.23
CA ARG A 24 -12.18 -23.40 -8.83
C ARG A 24 -11.10 -23.93 -7.90
N SER A 25 -10.24 -24.83 -8.36
CA SER A 25 -9.14 -25.36 -7.54
C SER A 25 -8.04 -24.32 -7.27
N ARG A 26 -7.77 -23.40 -8.20
CA ARG A 26 -6.76 -22.34 -8.01
C ARG A 26 -7.18 -21.27 -7.01
N ASN A 27 -8.46 -20.96 -6.88
CA ASN A 27 -8.94 -19.98 -5.88
C ASN A 27 -8.91 -20.54 -4.45
N THR A 28 -9.07 -21.86 -4.27
CA THR A 28 -8.89 -22.53 -2.97
C THR A 28 -7.41 -22.61 -2.57
N GLU A 29 -6.51 -22.81 -3.54
CA GLU A 29 -5.05 -22.80 -3.29
C GLU A 29 -4.53 -21.42 -2.89
N ILE A 30 -5.05 -20.34 -3.50
CA ILE A 30 -4.68 -18.94 -3.12
C ILE A 30 -5.17 -18.61 -1.71
N GLY A 31 -6.30 -19.16 -1.26
CA GLY A 31 -6.81 -19.02 0.11
C GLY A 31 -5.94 -19.77 1.14
N HIS A 32 -5.44 -20.94 0.81
CA HIS A 32 -4.53 -21.71 1.68
C HIS A 32 -3.12 -21.11 1.71
N GLU A 33 -2.58 -20.63 0.58
CA GLU A 33 -1.29 -19.90 0.56
C GLU A 33 -1.32 -18.61 1.40
N LYS A 34 -2.45 -17.91 1.48
CA LYS A 34 -2.60 -16.76 2.39
C LYS A 34 -2.59 -17.18 3.86
N ALA A 35 -3.24 -18.28 4.21
CA ALA A 35 -3.27 -18.80 5.60
C ALA A 35 -1.89 -19.32 6.04
N ASP A 36 -1.15 -19.98 5.16
CA ASP A 36 0.18 -20.52 5.47
C ASP A 36 1.24 -19.43 5.62
N ARG A 37 1.15 -18.34 4.83
CA ARG A 37 2.04 -17.15 4.99
C ARG A 37 1.83 -16.40 6.31
N VAL A 38 0.66 -16.49 6.92
CA VAL A 38 0.38 -15.89 8.25
C VAL A 38 1.03 -16.71 9.36
N ALA A 39 1.23 -18.02 9.18
CA ALA A 39 1.77 -18.93 10.21
C ALA A 39 3.30 -18.84 10.38
N GLU A 40 4.06 -18.36 9.39
CA GLU A 40 5.54 -18.24 9.44
C GLU A 40 6.05 -16.85 9.84
N ARG A 41 5.18 -15.94 10.29
CA ARG A 41 5.60 -14.60 10.72
C ARG A 41 6.52 -14.70 11.92
N SER A 42 7.69 -14.10 11.83
CA SER A 42 8.64 -13.91 12.95
C SER A 42 7.86 -13.49 14.21
N SER A 43 8.13 -14.12 15.34
CA SER A 43 7.51 -13.79 16.63
C SER A 43 7.81 -12.34 17.09
N ILE A 44 8.84 -11.72 16.53
CA ILE A 44 9.26 -10.36 16.86
C ILE A 44 8.76 -9.41 15.78
N PRO A 45 7.96 -8.36 16.13
CA PRO A 45 7.52 -7.35 15.18
C PRO A 45 8.72 -6.57 14.66
N ILE A 46 8.69 -6.24 13.35
CA ILE A 46 9.72 -5.40 12.73
C ILE A 46 9.60 -3.95 13.20
N LEU A 47 8.36 -3.49 13.45
CA LEU A 47 8.03 -2.22 14.09
C LEU A 47 7.07 -2.46 15.25
N GLU A 48 7.34 -1.82 16.39
CA GLU A 48 6.43 -1.82 17.53
C GLU A 48 6.37 -0.41 18.14
N VAL A 49 5.17 0.04 18.42
CA VAL A 49 4.90 1.32 19.06
C VAL A 49 4.14 1.06 20.36
N LYS A 50 4.60 1.66 21.46
CA LYS A 50 4.00 1.50 22.79
C LYS A 50 3.70 2.85 23.41
N ASN A 51 2.42 3.10 23.70
CA ASN A 51 1.89 4.28 24.38
C ASN A 51 2.48 5.60 23.83
N LEU A 52 2.62 5.68 22.49
CA LEU A 52 3.24 6.81 21.82
C LEU A 52 2.34 8.03 21.91
N CYS A 53 2.84 9.07 22.58
CA CYS A 53 2.24 10.41 22.56
C CYS A 53 3.20 11.40 21.90
N HIS A 54 2.61 12.31 21.11
CA HIS A 54 3.34 13.45 20.53
C HIS A 54 2.48 14.68 20.47
N ARG A 55 3.08 15.83 20.81
CA ARG A 55 2.47 17.16 20.69
C ARG A 55 3.46 18.10 20.06
N TYR A 56 3.01 18.83 19.05
CA TYR A 56 3.82 19.89 18.45
C TYR A 56 3.88 21.11 19.38
N PRO A 57 5.02 21.84 19.38
CA PRO A 57 5.09 23.12 20.07
C PRO A 57 3.92 24.03 19.65
N HIS A 58 3.34 24.76 20.58
CA HIS A 58 2.23 25.69 20.37
C HIS A 58 0.86 25.08 20.03
N LEU A 59 0.69 23.75 20.13
CA LEU A 59 -0.60 23.10 20.07
C LEU A 59 -1.03 22.61 21.46
N ASP A 60 -2.31 22.81 21.81
CA ASP A 60 -2.86 22.36 23.08
C ASP A 60 -3.24 20.90 23.10
N SER A 61 -3.50 20.31 21.94
CA SER A 61 -3.87 18.89 21.77
C SER A 61 -2.71 18.02 21.32
N ASN A 62 -2.77 16.75 21.67
CA ASN A 62 -1.84 15.76 21.17
C ASN A 62 -2.11 15.47 19.68
N ALA A 63 -1.05 15.44 18.87
CA ALA A 63 -1.10 14.97 17.49
C ALA A 63 -1.10 13.43 17.41
N LEU A 64 -0.54 12.77 18.43
CA LEU A 64 -0.67 11.33 18.68
C LEU A 64 -0.91 11.13 20.17
N ASP A 65 -1.84 10.25 20.52
CA ASP A 65 -2.29 10.01 21.89
C ASP A 65 -2.42 8.52 22.16
N GLU A 66 -1.48 8.00 22.95
CA GLU A 66 -1.39 6.59 23.39
C GLU A 66 -1.44 5.55 22.26
N ILE A 67 -0.80 5.83 21.13
CA ILE A 67 -0.75 4.89 20.00
C ILE A 67 0.01 3.61 20.40
N ASN A 68 -0.64 2.48 20.17
CA ASN A 68 -0.10 1.15 20.32
C ASN A 68 -0.32 0.36 19.03
N LEU A 69 0.76 -0.13 18.41
CA LEU A 69 0.66 -0.98 17.22
C LEU A 69 1.89 -1.87 17.07
N LYS A 70 1.73 -2.94 16.28
CA LYS A 70 2.80 -3.87 15.88
C LYS A 70 2.66 -4.15 14.39
N ILE A 71 3.80 -4.20 13.70
CA ILE A 71 3.87 -4.52 12.28
C ILE A 71 4.91 -5.62 12.11
N PHE A 72 4.57 -6.64 11.33
CA PHE A 72 5.43 -7.79 11.10
C PHE A 72 6.10 -7.71 9.74
N LYS A 73 7.20 -8.44 9.59
CA LYS A 73 7.97 -8.45 8.35
C LYS A 73 7.11 -8.92 7.17
N GLY A 74 7.22 -8.19 6.05
CA GLY A 74 6.50 -8.48 4.81
C GLY A 74 5.04 -8.05 4.79
N GLU A 75 4.48 -7.49 5.88
CA GLU A 75 3.10 -6.97 5.89
C GLU A 75 2.93 -5.77 4.95
N ARG A 76 1.73 -5.64 4.39
CA ARG A 76 1.25 -4.46 3.68
C ARG A 76 0.14 -3.82 4.49
N VAL A 77 0.44 -2.68 5.08
CA VAL A 77 -0.45 -1.98 5.99
C VAL A 77 -0.89 -0.65 5.38
N ALA A 78 -2.19 -0.41 5.31
CA ALA A 78 -2.73 0.91 5.02
C ALA A 78 -3.02 1.67 6.32
N VAL A 79 -2.72 2.95 6.34
CA VAL A 79 -3.04 3.86 7.44
C VAL A 79 -4.05 4.88 6.95
N LEU A 80 -5.30 4.73 7.37
CA LEU A 80 -6.42 5.59 7.01
C LEU A 80 -6.68 6.63 8.09
N GLY A 81 -7.34 7.71 7.70
CA GLY A 81 -7.77 8.78 8.57
C GLY A 81 -7.86 10.11 7.83
N ALA A 82 -8.67 11.02 8.34
CA ALA A 82 -8.82 12.37 7.80
C ALA A 82 -7.50 13.16 7.82
N ASN A 83 -7.47 14.29 7.14
CA ASN A 83 -6.36 15.23 7.25
C ASN A 83 -6.23 15.71 8.70
N GLY A 84 -5.00 15.72 9.22
CA GLY A 84 -4.74 16.04 10.61
C GLY A 84 -4.97 14.89 11.61
N ALA A 85 -5.34 13.68 11.18
CA ALA A 85 -5.52 12.52 12.06
C ALA A 85 -4.24 12.02 12.74
N GLY A 86 -3.05 12.45 12.28
CA GLY A 86 -1.76 12.08 12.86
C GLY A 86 -0.92 11.12 12.00
N LYS A 87 -1.35 10.76 10.78
CA LYS A 87 -0.68 9.79 9.89
C LYS A 87 0.80 10.13 9.66
N SER A 88 1.10 11.30 9.10
CA SER A 88 2.47 11.75 8.82
C SER A 88 3.31 11.90 10.10
N THR A 89 2.66 12.30 11.22
CA THR A 89 3.32 12.38 12.53
C THR A 89 3.73 10.99 13.00
N LEU A 90 2.86 9.99 12.91
CA LEU A 90 3.19 8.60 13.21
C LEU A 90 4.36 8.12 12.35
N PHE A 91 4.31 8.32 11.04
CA PHE A 91 5.34 7.90 10.10
C PHE A 91 6.72 8.50 10.42
N LYS A 92 6.78 9.78 10.77
CA LYS A 92 8.02 10.46 11.21
C LYS A 92 8.59 9.91 12.51
N HIS A 93 7.76 9.29 13.36
CA HIS A 93 8.24 8.57 14.56
C HIS A 93 8.82 7.21 14.23
N LEU A 94 8.22 6.46 13.28
CA LEU A 94 8.70 5.15 12.86
C LEU A 94 10.11 5.19 12.26
N ASN A 95 10.50 6.32 11.66
CA ASN A 95 11.84 6.56 11.09
C ASN A 95 12.78 7.32 12.06
N GLY A 96 12.30 7.73 13.23
CA GLY A 96 13.07 8.50 14.21
C GLY A 96 13.39 9.94 13.79
N ILE A 97 12.61 10.54 12.86
CA ILE A 97 12.65 11.97 12.54
C ILE A 97 12.08 12.76 13.71
N LEU A 98 10.92 12.34 14.22
CA LEU A 98 10.34 12.88 15.44
C LEU A 98 10.66 11.99 16.64
N ARG A 99 10.67 12.59 17.81
CA ARG A 99 10.84 11.89 19.09
C ARG A 99 9.54 11.93 19.88
N PRO A 100 9.18 10.80 20.52
CA PRO A 100 8.04 10.76 21.41
C PRO A 100 8.12 11.78 22.53
N LEU A 101 6.97 12.38 22.90
CA LEU A 101 6.80 13.08 24.15
C LEU A 101 6.77 12.07 25.32
N SER A 102 6.04 10.97 25.13
CA SER A 102 6.04 9.78 26.00
C SER A 102 5.84 8.51 25.17
N GLY A 103 6.09 7.36 25.78
CA GLY A 103 6.06 6.06 25.08
C GLY A 103 7.34 5.77 24.33
N GLU A 104 7.27 4.78 23.44
CA GLU A 104 8.47 4.33 22.71
C GLU A 104 8.11 3.74 21.33
N VAL A 105 9.08 3.85 20.42
CA VAL A 105 9.05 3.20 19.11
C VAL A 105 10.25 2.26 19.03
N MET A 106 10.00 1.04 18.61
CA MET A 106 11.02 -0.01 18.46
C MET A 106 11.10 -0.48 17.03
N VAL A 107 12.32 -0.71 16.56
CA VAL A 107 12.64 -1.31 15.27
C VAL A 107 13.40 -2.60 15.55
N LYS A 108 12.87 -3.74 15.10
CA LYS A 108 13.45 -5.08 15.32
C LYS A 108 13.70 -5.37 16.82
N GLY A 109 12.78 -4.91 17.68
CA GLY A 109 12.86 -5.08 19.14
C GLY A 109 13.76 -4.08 19.86
N GLU A 110 14.47 -3.19 19.15
CA GLU A 110 15.32 -2.16 19.73
C GLU A 110 14.63 -0.80 19.74
N LYS A 111 14.58 -0.15 20.90
CA LYS A 111 14.03 1.23 21.04
C LYS A 111 14.86 2.23 20.24
N ILE A 112 14.20 3.09 19.47
CA ILE A 112 14.86 4.19 18.75
C ILE A 112 15.41 5.21 19.74
N THR A 113 16.71 5.47 19.63
CA THR A 113 17.45 6.42 20.47
C THR A 113 18.37 7.30 19.63
N LYS A 114 18.98 8.32 20.23
CA LYS A 114 20.01 9.13 19.54
C LYS A 114 21.20 8.29 19.04
N LYS A 115 21.50 7.17 19.68
CA LYS A 115 22.68 6.35 19.37
C LYS A 115 22.47 5.44 18.17
N ASN A 116 21.24 4.90 17.98
CA ASN A 116 20.93 3.93 16.93
C ASN A 116 20.00 4.46 15.82
N VAL A 117 19.60 5.76 15.87
CA VAL A 117 18.66 6.34 14.89
C VAL A 117 19.15 6.21 13.44
N ARG A 118 20.48 6.20 13.22
CA ARG A 118 21.07 5.99 11.88
C ARG A 118 20.73 4.59 11.35
N THR A 119 21.02 3.56 12.14
CA THR A 119 20.70 2.17 11.78
C THR A 119 19.19 1.95 11.62
N CYS A 120 18.36 2.63 12.46
CA CYS A 120 16.90 2.60 12.30
C CYS A 120 16.48 3.17 10.94
N ARG A 121 17.08 4.27 10.48
CA ARG A 121 16.80 4.89 9.17
C ARG A 121 17.29 4.05 7.99
N GLU A 122 18.32 3.26 8.17
CA GLU A 122 18.76 2.27 7.18
C GLU A 122 17.75 1.13 7.06
N THR A 123 17.08 0.76 8.16
CA THR A 123 16.04 -0.28 8.20
C THR A 123 14.69 0.24 7.73
N VAL A 124 14.32 1.47 8.09
CA VAL A 124 13.01 2.08 7.83
C VAL A 124 13.19 3.31 6.95
N GLY A 125 12.94 3.16 5.66
CA GLY A 125 12.89 4.26 4.70
C GLY A 125 11.55 4.99 4.77
N ILE A 126 11.55 6.30 4.50
CA ILE A 126 10.33 7.10 4.39
C ILE A 126 10.29 7.85 3.07
N VAL A 127 9.16 7.79 2.38
CA VAL A 127 8.85 8.61 1.20
C VAL A 127 7.82 9.63 1.61
N PHE A 128 8.15 10.92 1.47
CA PHE A 128 7.28 12.02 1.85
C PHE A 128 6.18 12.26 0.82
N GLN A 129 5.11 12.90 1.26
CA GLN A 129 3.97 13.27 0.43
C GLN A 129 4.39 14.18 -0.73
N ASP A 130 5.16 15.24 -0.45
CA ASP A 130 5.73 16.12 -1.46
C ASP A 130 7.15 15.66 -1.83
N PRO A 131 7.40 15.25 -3.09
CA PRO A 131 8.73 14.84 -3.50
C PRO A 131 9.73 16.00 -3.50
N ASP A 132 9.30 17.25 -3.60
CA ASP A 132 10.20 18.41 -3.55
C ASP A 132 10.80 18.64 -2.15
N ASP A 133 10.21 18.05 -1.10
CA ASP A 133 10.82 18.00 0.25
C ASP A 133 11.94 16.95 0.37
N GLN A 134 12.08 16.07 -0.63
CA GLN A 134 12.99 14.93 -0.56
C GLN A 134 14.04 14.91 -1.69
N VAL A 135 13.68 15.31 -2.90
CA VAL A 135 14.54 15.28 -4.10
C VAL A 135 15.21 16.63 -4.27
N LEU A 136 16.46 16.73 -3.84
CA LEU A 136 17.16 18.01 -3.67
C LEU A 136 18.49 18.11 -4.43
N ALA A 137 19.02 17.01 -4.95
CA ALA A 137 20.32 16.97 -5.61
C ALA A 137 20.28 17.58 -7.02
N PRO A 138 21.42 17.97 -7.60
CA PRO A 138 21.52 18.51 -8.94
C PRO A 138 21.08 17.54 -10.04
N SER A 139 21.29 16.23 -9.85
CA SER A 139 20.90 15.18 -10.80
C SER A 139 20.17 14.04 -10.10
N VAL A 140 19.45 13.25 -10.88
CA VAL A 140 18.71 12.05 -10.42
C VAL A 140 19.68 11.03 -9.83
N GLU A 141 20.83 10.80 -10.47
CA GLU A 141 21.84 9.87 -9.96
C GLU A 141 22.38 10.29 -8.60
N GLU A 142 22.74 11.58 -8.45
CA GLU A 142 23.25 12.11 -7.19
C GLU A 142 22.23 12.03 -6.07
N ASP A 143 20.94 12.25 -6.38
CA ASP A 143 19.86 12.16 -5.41
C ASP A 143 19.68 10.73 -4.91
N ILE A 144 19.63 9.76 -5.81
CA ILE A 144 19.52 8.34 -5.47
C ILE A 144 20.78 7.84 -4.73
N ALA A 145 21.96 8.33 -5.09
CA ALA A 145 23.22 7.96 -4.47
C ALA A 145 23.38 8.50 -3.05
N PHE A 146 22.64 9.53 -2.67
CA PHE A 146 22.79 10.22 -1.38
C PHE A 146 22.67 9.28 -0.17
N GLY A 147 21.64 8.41 -0.15
CA GLY A 147 21.46 7.43 0.91
C GLY A 147 22.62 6.43 1.01
N PRO A 148 22.95 5.69 -0.05
CA PRO A 148 24.09 4.76 -0.10
C PRO A 148 25.43 5.37 0.27
N ILE A 149 25.71 6.61 -0.17
CA ILE A 149 26.94 7.33 0.21
C ILE A 149 26.96 7.58 1.73
N ASN A 150 25.87 8.05 2.30
CA ASN A 150 25.76 8.27 3.74
C ASN A 150 25.86 6.99 4.57
N MET A 151 25.50 5.83 4.01
CA MET A 151 25.73 4.53 4.61
C MET A 151 27.21 4.14 4.63
N GLY A 152 28.08 4.85 3.91
CA GLY A 152 29.52 4.59 3.83
C GLY A 152 29.87 3.46 2.85
N LEU A 153 29.03 3.21 1.86
CA LEU A 153 29.26 2.18 0.85
C LEU A 153 30.43 2.56 -0.09
N SER A 154 31.07 1.56 -0.68
CA SER A 154 32.07 1.78 -1.71
C SER A 154 31.44 2.43 -2.96
N ARG A 155 32.24 3.20 -3.72
CA ARG A 155 31.76 3.82 -4.96
C ARG A 155 31.09 2.80 -5.91
N LYS A 156 31.69 1.63 -6.06
CA LYS A 156 31.16 0.56 -6.91
C LYS A 156 29.79 0.06 -6.42
N ASP A 157 29.62 -0.09 -5.10
CA ASP A 157 28.34 -0.51 -4.53
C ASP A 157 27.28 0.56 -4.69
N VAL A 158 27.64 1.85 -4.53
CA VAL A 158 26.75 2.99 -4.79
C VAL A 158 26.27 2.97 -6.23
N GLU A 159 27.19 2.93 -7.21
CA GLU A 159 26.86 2.89 -8.64
C GLU A 159 25.94 1.69 -8.97
N THR A 160 26.20 0.52 -8.39
CA THR A 160 25.37 -0.67 -8.59
C THR A 160 23.95 -0.45 -8.04
N ARG A 161 23.82 0.05 -6.81
CA ARG A 161 22.52 0.27 -6.16
C ARG A 161 21.70 1.35 -6.84
N VAL A 162 22.33 2.42 -7.31
CA VAL A 162 21.66 3.48 -8.10
C VAL A 162 21.08 2.91 -9.39
N LYS A 163 21.89 2.13 -10.13
CA LYS A 163 21.43 1.50 -11.35
C LYS A 163 20.26 0.55 -11.12
N GLU A 164 20.35 -0.34 -10.12
CA GLU A 164 19.26 -1.26 -9.77
C GLU A 164 18.00 -0.52 -9.37
N ALA A 165 18.12 0.56 -8.59
CA ALA A 165 16.97 1.38 -8.18
C ALA A 165 16.32 2.07 -9.38
N LEU A 166 17.10 2.67 -10.29
CA LEU A 166 16.59 3.28 -11.52
C LEU A 166 15.88 2.27 -12.43
N GLU A 167 16.43 1.07 -12.58
CA GLU A 167 15.79 -0.01 -13.35
C GLU A 167 14.47 -0.45 -12.70
N MET A 168 14.43 -0.58 -11.36
CA MET A 168 13.23 -0.98 -10.63
C MET A 168 12.08 0.02 -10.81
N VAL A 169 12.38 1.33 -10.73
CA VAL A 169 11.36 2.38 -10.87
C VAL A 169 11.08 2.78 -12.32
N GLY A 170 11.78 2.17 -13.30
CA GLY A 170 11.58 2.44 -14.73
C GLY A 170 12.12 3.79 -15.20
N LEU A 171 13.15 4.32 -14.54
CA LEU A 171 13.80 5.60 -14.89
C LEU A 171 15.22 5.43 -15.46
N LYS A 172 15.51 4.28 -16.05
CA LYS A 172 16.78 4.06 -16.76
C LYS A 172 16.98 5.11 -17.85
N GLY A 173 18.15 5.75 -17.91
CA GLY A 173 18.48 6.84 -18.85
C GLY A 173 18.10 8.23 -18.34
N PHE A 174 17.72 8.35 -17.06
CA PHE A 174 17.41 9.63 -16.42
C PHE A 174 18.54 10.12 -15.50
N GLU A 175 19.64 9.39 -15.41
CA GLU A 175 20.72 9.56 -14.45
C GLU A 175 21.20 11.02 -14.36
N GLU A 176 21.51 11.65 -15.50
CA GLU A 176 22.06 13.02 -15.59
C GLU A 176 20.97 14.12 -15.60
N ARG A 177 19.67 13.73 -15.58
CA ARG A 177 18.61 14.72 -15.60
C ARG A 177 18.52 15.49 -14.30
N ALA A 178 18.30 16.79 -14.39
CA ALA A 178 18.01 17.59 -13.21
C ALA A 178 16.57 17.34 -12.73
N PRO A 179 16.33 17.15 -11.44
CA PRO A 179 15.00 16.86 -10.89
C PRO A 179 13.91 17.89 -11.26
N HIS A 180 14.27 19.16 -11.42
CA HIS A 180 13.30 20.20 -11.81
C HIS A 180 12.76 20.07 -13.24
N HIS A 181 13.35 19.22 -14.08
CA HIS A 181 12.85 18.89 -15.41
C HIS A 181 11.91 17.66 -15.39
N LEU A 182 11.63 17.07 -14.23
CA LEU A 182 10.80 15.89 -14.10
C LEU A 182 9.35 16.26 -13.80
N SER A 183 8.41 15.43 -14.28
CA SER A 183 7.01 15.52 -13.84
C SER A 183 6.87 15.14 -12.36
N GLY A 184 5.77 15.52 -11.71
CA GLY A 184 5.51 15.17 -10.30
C GLY A 184 5.57 13.66 -10.04
N GLY A 185 5.00 12.84 -10.95
CA GLY A 185 5.09 11.39 -10.87
C GLY A 185 6.52 10.87 -11.02
N GLN A 186 7.33 11.44 -11.92
CA GLN A 186 8.74 11.09 -12.06
C GLN A 186 9.55 11.47 -10.82
N LYS A 187 9.30 12.64 -10.22
CA LYS A 187 9.95 13.03 -8.96
C LYS A 187 9.62 12.05 -7.83
N LYS A 188 8.35 11.60 -7.72
CA LYS A 188 7.98 10.56 -6.74
C LYS A 188 8.70 9.24 -6.98
N LEU A 189 8.88 8.83 -8.23
CA LEU A 189 9.69 7.65 -8.57
C LEU A 189 11.16 7.82 -8.18
N VAL A 190 11.75 9.02 -8.34
CA VAL A 190 13.12 9.31 -7.87
C VAL A 190 13.20 9.22 -6.35
N ALA A 191 12.24 9.81 -5.61
CA ALA A 191 12.19 9.71 -4.16
C ALA A 191 12.10 8.25 -3.68
N ILE A 192 11.27 7.42 -4.33
CA ILE A 192 11.17 5.98 -4.06
C ILE A 192 12.50 5.28 -4.38
N ALA A 193 13.14 5.60 -5.51
CA ALA A 193 14.42 5.01 -5.91
C ALA A 193 15.54 5.33 -4.90
N GLY A 194 15.60 6.56 -4.38
CA GLY A 194 16.57 6.96 -3.36
C GLY A 194 16.45 6.14 -2.07
N ILE A 195 15.21 5.85 -1.64
CA ILE A 195 14.97 4.97 -0.50
C ILE A 195 15.31 3.51 -0.85
N LEU A 196 14.90 3.04 -2.02
CA LEU A 196 15.14 1.67 -2.47
C LEU A 196 16.65 1.34 -2.58
N ALA A 197 17.47 2.30 -3.03
CA ALA A 197 18.91 2.17 -3.10
C ALA A 197 19.58 1.91 -1.75
N MET A 198 18.95 2.30 -0.65
CA MET A 198 19.40 1.96 0.71
C MET A 198 19.11 0.51 1.07
N ARG A 199 18.24 -0.20 0.34
CA ARG A 199 17.76 -1.56 0.60
C ARG A 199 17.14 -1.72 1.99
N PRO A 200 16.12 -0.92 2.34
CA PRO A 200 15.48 -1.00 3.64
C PRO A 200 14.63 -2.27 3.78
N GLU A 201 14.35 -2.67 5.03
CA GLU A 201 13.41 -3.76 5.31
C GLU A 201 11.95 -3.27 5.41
N VAL A 202 11.76 -1.98 5.68
CA VAL A 202 10.47 -1.30 5.77
C VAL A 202 10.50 -0.03 4.93
N ILE A 203 9.45 0.19 4.14
CA ILE A 203 9.23 1.48 3.47
C ILE A 203 7.89 2.05 3.93
N VAL A 204 7.94 3.27 4.42
CA VAL A 204 6.78 4.06 4.81
C VAL A 204 6.52 5.09 3.70
N LEU A 205 5.31 5.10 3.16
CA LEU A 205 4.91 5.97 2.05
C LEU A 205 3.78 6.88 2.50
N ASP A 206 4.07 8.17 2.60
CA ASP A 206 3.07 9.17 3.00
C ASP A 206 2.37 9.71 1.76
N GLU A 207 1.12 9.29 1.52
CA GLU A 207 0.28 9.65 0.38
C GLU A 207 1.00 9.62 -0.99
N PRO A 208 1.60 8.49 -1.38
CA PRO A 208 2.48 8.43 -2.55
C PRO A 208 1.79 8.70 -3.88
N THR A 209 0.47 8.60 -3.95
CA THR A 209 -0.33 8.85 -5.15
C THR A 209 -1.01 10.22 -5.17
N ALA A 210 -0.90 11.01 -4.09
CA ALA A 210 -1.53 12.32 -4.01
C ALA A 210 -1.04 13.27 -5.12
N GLY A 211 -1.98 13.97 -5.77
CA GLY A 211 -1.70 14.95 -6.82
C GLY A 211 -1.26 14.36 -8.17
N LEU A 212 -1.39 13.05 -8.36
CA LEU A 212 -1.07 12.37 -9.61
C LEU A 212 -2.32 12.06 -10.43
N ASP A 213 -2.13 11.93 -11.74
CA ASP A 213 -3.14 11.38 -12.63
C ASP A 213 -3.37 9.87 -12.35
N PRO A 214 -4.53 9.31 -12.76
CA PRO A 214 -4.85 7.91 -12.46
C PRO A 214 -3.83 6.90 -12.99
N LEU A 215 -3.23 7.14 -14.15
CA LEU A 215 -2.26 6.23 -14.75
C LEU A 215 -0.93 6.24 -13.96
N SER A 216 -0.46 7.41 -13.58
CA SER A 216 0.74 7.58 -12.74
C SER A 216 0.52 6.98 -11.36
N SER A 217 -0.66 7.15 -10.76
CA SER A 217 -1.05 6.55 -9.49
C SER A 217 -1.00 5.02 -9.56
N ALA A 218 -1.62 4.43 -10.59
CA ALA A 218 -1.62 2.98 -10.80
C ALA A 218 -0.20 2.41 -10.94
N ARG A 219 0.68 3.08 -11.69
CA ARG A 219 2.09 2.69 -11.85
C ARG A 219 2.86 2.71 -10.53
N ILE A 220 2.65 3.72 -9.69
CA ILE A 220 3.29 3.81 -8.38
C ILE A 220 2.80 2.67 -7.48
N LEU A 221 1.50 2.40 -7.44
CA LEU A 221 0.95 1.29 -6.66
C LEU A 221 1.47 -0.07 -7.13
N GLU A 222 1.54 -0.29 -8.44
CA GLU A 222 2.12 -1.51 -9.01
C GLU A 222 3.59 -1.68 -8.61
N LEU A 223 4.39 -0.60 -8.68
CA LEU A 223 5.76 -0.59 -8.22
C LEU A 223 5.87 -0.95 -6.73
N ILE A 224 5.06 -0.33 -5.87
CA ILE A 224 5.03 -0.60 -4.44
C ILE A 224 4.69 -2.08 -4.18
N MET A 225 3.69 -2.62 -4.86
CA MET A 225 3.32 -4.03 -4.77
C MET A 225 4.45 -4.96 -5.25
N LYS A 226 5.15 -4.57 -6.31
CA LYS A 226 6.31 -5.30 -6.82
C LYS A 226 7.44 -5.35 -5.79
N MET A 227 7.75 -4.23 -5.14
CA MET A 227 8.77 -4.18 -4.07
C MET A 227 8.46 -5.16 -2.93
N ASN A 228 7.20 -5.25 -2.50
CA ASN A 228 6.83 -6.24 -1.48
C ASN A 228 6.98 -7.68 -1.99
N ARG A 229 6.45 -8.00 -3.19
CA ARG A 229 6.47 -9.37 -3.72
C ARG A 229 7.88 -9.87 -4.03
N GLU A 230 8.71 -9.05 -4.66
CA GLU A 230 10.03 -9.48 -5.17
C GLU A 230 11.13 -9.31 -4.12
N LEU A 231 11.05 -8.28 -3.28
CA LEU A 231 12.10 -7.95 -2.31
C LEU A 231 11.70 -8.26 -0.86
N GLY A 232 10.45 -8.65 -0.61
CA GLY A 232 9.96 -8.95 0.75
C GLY A 232 9.90 -7.73 1.68
N ILE A 233 9.88 -6.52 1.12
CA ILE A 233 9.86 -5.27 1.89
C ILE A 233 8.51 -5.12 2.58
N THR A 234 8.53 -4.78 3.87
CA THR A 234 7.34 -4.40 4.64
C THR A 234 6.88 -3.01 4.22
N LEU A 235 5.61 -2.84 3.94
CA LEU A 235 5.08 -1.59 3.42
C LEU A 235 4.02 -0.99 4.34
N LEU A 236 4.18 0.30 4.64
CA LEU A 236 3.15 1.13 5.26
C LEU A 236 2.80 2.25 4.29
N LEU A 237 1.53 2.40 4.00
CA LEU A 237 1.04 3.42 3.09
C LEU A 237 -0.07 4.23 3.76
N SER A 238 0.09 5.55 3.85
CA SER A 238 -1.05 6.42 4.15
C SER A 238 -1.78 6.79 2.87
N THR A 239 -3.08 6.81 2.91
CA THR A 239 -3.90 7.30 1.82
C THR A 239 -5.24 7.83 2.33
N HIS A 240 -5.81 8.78 1.60
CA HIS A 240 -7.21 9.18 1.72
C HIS A 240 -8.09 8.54 0.62
N ASP A 241 -7.47 7.85 -0.33
CA ASP A 241 -8.18 7.09 -1.37
C ASP A 241 -8.47 5.67 -0.87
N VAL A 242 -9.70 5.48 -0.36
CA VAL A 242 -10.16 4.21 0.19
C VAL A 242 -10.34 3.12 -0.88
N ASP A 243 -10.50 3.51 -2.16
CA ASP A 243 -10.67 2.56 -3.25
C ASP A 243 -9.41 1.74 -3.55
N VAL A 244 -8.24 2.27 -3.18
CA VAL A 244 -6.94 1.59 -3.35
C VAL A 244 -6.71 0.53 -2.27
N VAL A 245 -7.27 0.72 -1.07
CA VAL A 245 -6.95 -0.08 0.12
C VAL A 245 -7.21 -1.57 -0.06
N PRO A 246 -8.36 -2.02 -0.61
CA PRO A 246 -8.64 -3.44 -0.80
C PRO A 246 -7.66 -4.16 -1.73
N TYR A 247 -7.01 -3.43 -2.64
CA TYR A 247 -6.04 -3.99 -3.58
C TYR A 247 -4.61 -3.99 -3.04
N PHE A 248 -4.32 -3.08 -2.12
CA PHE A 248 -2.98 -2.92 -1.56
C PHE A 248 -2.80 -3.64 -0.23
N ALA A 249 -3.70 -3.41 0.75
CA ALA A 249 -3.49 -3.74 2.14
C ALA A 249 -3.96 -5.15 2.51
N GLU A 250 -3.20 -5.80 3.39
CA GLU A 250 -3.63 -6.98 4.14
C GLU A 250 -4.20 -6.59 5.51
N ARG A 251 -3.84 -5.38 6.00
CA ARG A 251 -4.24 -4.85 7.30
C ARG A 251 -4.39 -3.34 7.22
N VAL A 252 -5.33 -2.81 7.95
CA VAL A 252 -5.67 -1.38 7.96
C VAL A 252 -5.65 -0.86 9.39
N PHE A 253 -4.94 0.25 9.59
CA PHE A 253 -5.02 1.07 10.79
C PHE A 253 -5.88 2.29 10.51
N VAL A 254 -6.85 2.57 11.35
CA VAL A 254 -7.68 3.77 11.27
C VAL A 254 -7.27 4.73 12.38
N LEU A 255 -6.72 5.88 11.97
CA LEU A 255 -6.36 6.97 12.88
C LEU A 255 -7.46 8.05 12.88
N HIS A 256 -7.84 8.50 14.07
CA HIS A 256 -8.76 9.60 14.26
C HIS A 256 -8.35 10.44 15.47
N HIS A 257 -8.17 11.77 15.28
CA HIS A 257 -7.72 12.70 16.32
C HIS A 257 -6.52 12.20 17.14
N GLY A 258 -5.51 11.68 16.46
CA GLY A 258 -4.29 11.17 17.08
C GLY A 258 -4.41 9.82 17.78
N LYS A 259 -5.54 9.13 17.72
CA LYS A 259 -5.77 7.81 18.31
C LYS A 259 -5.89 6.73 17.24
N LEU A 260 -5.48 5.51 17.58
CA LEU A 260 -5.75 4.32 16.78
C LEU A 260 -7.15 3.80 17.15
N GLU A 261 -8.12 4.02 16.28
CA GLU A 261 -9.51 3.65 16.50
C GLU A 261 -9.80 2.20 16.09
N ALA A 262 -9.11 1.72 15.06
CA ALA A 262 -9.27 0.34 14.60
C ALA A 262 -7.98 -0.20 13.97
N ASP A 263 -7.88 -1.54 13.99
CA ASP A 263 -6.80 -2.36 13.50
C ASP A 263 -7.41 -3.69 13.04
N GLY A 264 -7.54 -3.90 11.73
CA GLY A 264 -8.20 -5.07 11.17
C GLY A 264 -7.94 -5.25 9.68
N SER A 265 -8.54 -6.25 9.06
CA SER A 265 -8.52 -6.44 7.61
C SER A 265 -9.33 -5.34 6.90
N PRO A 266 -9.09 -5.10 5.59
CA PRO A 266 -9.92 -4.18 4.82
C PRO A 266 -11.43 -4.51 4.91
N GLU A 267 -11.76 -5.79 4.89
CA GLU A 267 -13.14 -6.27 5.00
C GLU A 267 -13.76 -5.90 6.35
N GLU A 268 -13.04 -6.10 7.47
CA GLU A 268 -13.52 -5.74 8.81
C GLU A 268 -13.73 -4.23 8.93
N ILE A 269 -12.80 -3.42 8.44
CA ILE A 269 -12.84 -1.96 8.53
C ILE A 269 -13.99 -1.38 7.69
N PHE A 270 -14.16 -1.84 6.44
CA PHE A 270 -15.19 -1.29 5.55
C PHE A 270 -16.60 -1.86 5.81
N ASN A 271 -16.73 -2.90 6.63
CA ASN A 271 -18.00 -3.42 7.11
C ASN A 271 -18.46 -2.78 8.44
N ASP A 272 -17.75 -1.78 8.97
CA ASP A 272 -18.13 -1.03 10.18
C ASP A 272 -18.55 0.41 9.85
N PRO A 273 -19.87 0.67 9.61
CA PRO A 273 -20.35 2.01 9.27
C PRO A 273 -20.19 3.02 10.40
N GLU A 274 -20.16 2.59 11.67
CA GLU A 274 -19.98 3.48 12.82
C GLU A 274 -18.54 3.99 12.88
N LEU A 275 -17.59 3.09 12.71
CA LEU A 275 -16.16 3.43 12.59
C LEU A 275 -15.91 4.41 11.45
N LEU A 276 -16.45 4.13 10.24
CA LEU A 276 -16.24 4.98 9.07
C LEU A 276 -16.81 6.39 9.29
N ARG A 277 -18.04 6.50 9.86
CA ARG A 277 -18.62 7.81 10.21
C ARG A 277 -17.79 8.55 11.24
N LYS A 278 -17.34 7.86 12.31
CA LYS A 278 -16.50 8.43 13.37
C LYS A 278 -15.17 8.94 12.81
N ALA A 279 -14.52 8.17 11.96
CA ALA A 279 -13.22 8.49 11.38
C ALA A 279 -13.31 9.45 10.17
N HIS A 280 -14.50 9.89 9.79
CA HIS A 280 -14.77 10.68 8.58
C HIS A 280 -14.21 10.02 7.30
N LEU A 281 -14.36 8.70 7.21
CA LEU A 281 -14.00 7.90 6.04
C LEU A 281 -15.25 7.55 5.23
N ARG A 282 -15.11 7.50 3.92
CA ARG A 282 -16.14 6.96 3.02
C ARG A 282 -15.91 5.46 2.79
N LEU A 283 -16.95 4.79 2.33
CA LEU A 283 -16.82 3.45 1.77
C LEU A 283 -16.03 3.48 0.44
N PRO A 284 -15.37 2.38 0.06
CA PRO A 284 -15.01 2.15 -1.33
C PRO A 284 -16.24 2.24 -2.24
N ARG A 285 -16.08 2.78 -3.45
CA ARG A 285 -17.23 2.98 -4.36
C ARG A 285 -17.98 1.70 -4.68
N VAL A 286 -17.27 0.58 -4.76
CA VAL A 286 -17.89 -0.73 -4.94
C VAL A 286 -18.79 -1.07 -3.76
N ALA A 287 -18.32 -0.85 -2.53
CA ALA A 287 -19.08 -1.13 -1.31
C ALA A 287 -20.33 -0.22 -1.17
N GLU A 288 -20.23 1.05 -1.58
CA GLU A 288 -21.38 1.97 -1.61
C GLU A 288 -22.54 1.40 -2.45
N VAL A 289 -22.23 0.76 -3.60
CA VAL A 289 -23.28 0.14 -4.44
C VAL A 289 -23.99 -1.00 -3.69
N PHE A 290 -23.24 -1.83 -2.98
CA PHE A 290 -23.81 -2.94 -2.21
C PHE A 290 -24.59 -2.45 -1.00
N GLU A 291 -24.15 -1.39 -0.34
CA GLU A 291 -24.92 -0.75 0.74
C GLU A 291 -26.27 -0.23 0.22
N MET A 292 -26.30 0.43 -0.95
CA MET A 292 -27.55 0.89 -1.59
C MET A 292 -28.47 -0.28 -1.95
N LEU A 293 -27.95 -1.38 -2.46
CA LEU A 293 -28.73 -2.59 -2.77
C LEU A 293 -29.34 -3.20 -1.50
N GLN A 294 -28.62 -3.22 -0.38
CA GLN A 294 -29.16 -3.67 0.91
C GLN A 294 -30.30 -2.76 1.40
N GLN A 295 -30.20 -1.44 1.21
CA GLN A 295 -31.25 -0.48 1.56
C GLN A 295 -32.52 -0.70 0.75
N GLU A 296 -32.42 -1.17 -0.49
CA GLU A 296 -33.56 -1.58 -1.32
C GLU A 296 -34.08 -2.99 -0.98
N GLY A 297 -33.55 -3.64 0.06
CA GLY A 297 -34.00 -4.95 0.51
C GLY A 297 -33.42 -6.13 -0.26
N ILE A 298 -32.41 -5.92 -1.11
CA ILE A 298 -31.73 -7.00 -1.83
C ILE A 298 -30.74 -7.65 -0.88
N ASN A 299 -30.84 -8.97 -0.73
CA ASN A 299 -29.94 -9.75 0.13
C ASN A 299 -28.58 -9.98 -0.55
N VAL A 300 -27.66 -9.05 -0.36
CA VAL A 300 -26.28 -9.08 -0.85
C VAL A 300 -25.29 -8.87 0.30
N GLU A 301 -24.12 -9.44 0.19
CA GLU A 301 -23.00 -9.13 1.08
C GLU A 301 -22.19 -7.95 0.53
N ILE A 302 -21.76 -7.03 1.39
CA ILE A 302 -20.95 -5.88 0.97
C ILE A 302 -19.61 -6.38 0.44
N GLN A 303 -19.30 -5.99 -0.79
CA GLN A 303 -18.06 -6.33 -1.46
C GLN A 303 -17.21 -5.06 -1.63
N ILE A 304 -15.91 -5.18 -1.42
CA ILE A 304 -14.97 -4.05 -1.46
C ILE A 304 -14.07 -4.03 -2.69
N THR A 305 -14.12 -5.07 -3.53
CA THR A 305 -13.39 -5.17 -4.80
C THR A 305 -14.33 -5.44 -5.97
N ALA A 306 -13.94 -5.04 -7.18
CA ALA A 306 -14.73 -5.26 -8.39
C ALA A 306 -14.90 -6.75 -8.72
N GLU A 307 -13.87 -7.55 -8.46
CA GLU A 307 -13.91 -9.01 -8.69
C GLU A 307 -14.91 -9.70 -7.76
N ALA A 308 -14.86 -9.38 -6.46
CA ALA A 308 -15.78 -9.93 -5.47
C ALA A 308 -17.23 -9.46 -5.75
N ALA A 309 -17.40 -8.19 -6.14
CA ALA A 309 -18.70 -7.62 -6.54
C ALA A 309 -19.31 -8.37 -7.72
N ARG A 310 -18.54 -8.64 -8.76
CA ARG A 310 -19.00 -9.43 -9.90
C ARG A 310 -19.51 -10.81 -9.45
N ASP A 311 -18.75 -11.50 -8.60
CA ASP A 311 -19.08 -12.86 -8.17
C ASP A 311 -20.36 -12.86 -7.30
N GLU A 312 -20.52 -11.88 -6.44
CA GLU A 312 -21.73 -11.69 -5.61
C GLU A 312 -22.98 -11.36 -6.47
N ILE A 313 -22.85 -10.46 -7.44
CA ILE A 313 -23.93 -10.14 -8.39
C ILE A 313 -24.36 -11.39 -9.15
N LEU A 314 -23.43 -12.19 -9.65
CA LEU A 314 -23.71 -13.44 -10.35
C LEU A 314 -24.41 -14.45 -9.43
N ARG A 315 -24.04 -14.51 -8.16
CA ARG A 315 -24.72 -15.34 -7.15
C ARG A 315 -26.19 -14.97 -7.01
N VAL A 316 -26.48 -13.69 -6.86
CA VAL A 316 -27.85 -13.18 -6.69
C VAL A 316 -28.71 -13.43 -7.92
N ILE A 317 -28.20 -13.13 -9.12
CA ILE A 317 -28.90 -13.38 -10.38
C ILE A 317 -29.22 -14.89 -10.54
N SER A 318 -28.28 -15.75 -10.22
CA SER A 318 -28.46 -17.21 -10.33
C SER A 318 -29.51 -17.74 -9.34
N SER A 319 -29.58 -17.17 -8.13
CA SER A 319 -30.57 -17.52 -7.10
C SER A 319 -31.98 -17.04 -7.48
N GLY A 320 -32.10 -15.84 -8.05
CA GLY A 320 -33.38 -15.28 -8.50
C GLY A 320 -33.98 -16.04 -9.69
N ASN A 321 -33.16 -16.60 -10.60
CA ASN A 321 -33.61 -17.42 -11.72
C ASN A 321 -34.13 -18.81 -11.31
N GLN A 322 -33.78 -19.31 -10.13
CA GLN A 322 -34.30 -20.59 -9.62
C GLN A 322 -35.73 -20.44 -9.06
N THR A 323 -36.07 -19.29 -8.47
CA THR A 323 -37.45 -19.01 -7.98
C THR A 323 -38.42 -18.72 -9.11
N ALA A 324 -37.99 -18.19 -10.23
CA ALA A 324 -38.83 -17.89 -11.40
C ALA A 324 -39.17 -19.11 -12.31
N ARG A 325 -38.64 -20.31 -12.01
CA ARG A 325 -38.91 -21.54 -12.78
C ARG A 325 -39.86 -22.53 -12.09
N VAL A 326 -40.46 -22.14 -10.96
CA VAL A 326 -41.34 -23.02 -10.15
C VAL A 326 -42.81 -22.59 -10.23
N ASP A 327 -43.14 -21.52 -10.92
CA ASP A 327 -44.50 -21.10 -11.30
C ASP A 327 -44.70 -21.33 -12.80
#